data_5e9f1162a632b59b7ce88c9cf8261f6d
#
_entry.id   5e9f1162a632b59b7ce88c9cf8261f6d
#
_cell.length_a   1.000
_cell.length_b   1.000
_cell.length_c   1.000
_cell.angle_alpha   90.00
_cell.angle_beta   90.00
_cell.angle_gamma   90.00
#
_symmetry.space_group_name_H-M   'P 1'
#
loop_
_entity.id
_entity.type
_entity.pdbx_description
1 polymer ?
#
loop_
_entity_poly.entity_id
_entity_poly.type
_entity_poly.pdbx_seq_one_letter_code
_entity_poly.pdbx_strand_id
1 'polypeptide(L)'
;MSYEQRAPRPPAGPAAKRGGGVPDGLLVGTLAALVGLTAFTWSATCLAGWLRHGEWPVGVSFPRTAGAMRALLTAPGDVAGAWPEAAPETLPNASLLWLVFLGQVALLFATVLWVMVRLARWRARRDAPRPAEEPVPVPEPAPVIETAPPPREPEFPAAVVAPVPPVAATTATPPAPALAASAEEPAVARAIADAPAGLVVLDADGGLWSTTGRRRRAFGPVHVYDPGHVTDAAVRLRWAPQRGCEDMTAARRRAAALLAPFRPAEPVFRLDAEAAETLLRCYLHAAALAGVPFTQVQRWAHGRSTGEPAKILRTHSRAAGGASMELESTLTSHPGRRDAALLIIGRALAGLEQLHIRQVCTPGRGDALALDNLTGESGTLYIVGDHKETAGLRAALVDALTEAQPGLTVITPA
;
A
#
# COMPACT_ATOMS: atom_id res chain seq x y z
N MET A 1 44.77 50.86 18.25
CA MET A 1 45.38 49.60 17.77
C MET A 1 45.29 48.61 18.94
N SER A 2 44.24 47.84 19.04
CA SER A 2 43.99 46.86 20.12
C SER A 2 44.03 45.48 19.52
N TYR A 3 45.03 44.71 19.86
CA TYR A 3 45.22 43.34 19.46
C TYR A 3 44.33 42.43 20.32
N GLU A 4 43.33 41.83 19.72
CA GLU A 4 42.45 40.84 20.36
C GLU A 4 43.17 39.47 20.35
N GLN A 5 43.64 39.05 21.51
CA GLN A 5 44.28 37.76 21.75
C GLN A 5 43.25 36.63 21.68
N ARG A 6 43.33 35.82 20.59
CA ARG A 6 42.55 34.61 20.39
C ARG A 6 43.09 33.51 21.32
N ALA A 7 42.29 33.11 22.30
CA ALA A 7 42.61 32.01 23.21
C ALA A 7 42.77 30.66 22.45
N PRO A 8 43.74 29.82 22.82
CA PRO A 8 43.94 28.51 22.21
C PRO A 8 42.82 27.53 22.53
N ARG A 9 42.39 26.76 21.49
CA ARG A 9 41.43 25.65 21.65
C ARG A 9 42.02 24.53 22.52
N PRO A 10 41.25 23.92 23.45
CA PRO A 10 41.70 22.77 24.18
C PRO A 10 41.87 21.53 23.25
N PRO A 11 42.83 20.63 23.54
CA PRO A 11 43.06 19.44 22.72
C PRO A 11 41.87 18.48 22.77
N ALA A 12 41.55 17.92 21.62
CA ALA A 12 40.49 16.90 21.45
C ALA A 12 40.86 15.67 22.31
N GLY A 13 39.99 15.32 23.26
CA GLY A 13 40.11 14.11 24.07
C GLY A 13 40.07 12.84 23.21
N PRO A 14 40.68 11.74 23.64
CA PRO A 14 40.74 10.51 22.86
C PRO A 14 39.32 9.96 22.59
N ALA A 15 39.07 9.68 21.30
CA ALA A 15 37.81 9.07 20.85
C ALA A 15 37.59 7.74 21.59
N ALA A 16 36.49 7.68 22.34
CA ALA A 16 36.04 6.45 23.00
C ALA A 16 35.85 5.36 21.95
N LYS A 17 36.68 4.30 22.02
CA LYS A 17 36.51 3.07 21.23
C LYS A 17 35.10 2.52 21.54
N ARG A 18 34.19 2.61 20.59
CA ARG A 18 32.90 1.89 20.63
C ARG A 18 33.25 0.40 20.74
N GLY A 19 32.92 -0.20 21.88
CA GLY A 19 32.99 -1.64 22.09
C GLY A 19 32.16 -2.33 21.01
N GLY A 20 32.84 -3.24 20.24
CA GLY A 20 32.18 -4.06 19.23
C GLY A 20 31.27 -5.07 19.92
N GLY A 21 30.02 -4.73 20.13
CA GLY A 21 28.96 -5.69 20.46
C GLY A 21 28.73 -6.61 19.26
N VAL A 22 28.64 -7.91 19.50
CA VAL A 22 28.25 -8.88 18.46
C VAL A 22 26.86 -8.47 17.92
N PRO A 23 26.66 -8.35 16.59
CA PRO A 23 25.36 -7.98 16.03
C PRO A 23 24.30 -8.98 16.47
N ASP A 24 23.18 -8.50 17.03
CA ASP A 24 22.08 -9.35 17.51
C ASP A 24 21.60 -10.35 16.45
N GLY A 25 21.64 -9.98 15.17
CA GLY A 25 21.32 -10.86 14.05
C GLY A 25 22.25 -12.07 13.94
N LEU A 26 23.52 -11.94 14.36
CA LEU A 26 24.48 -13.04 14.36
C LEU A 26 24.23 -13.99 15.52
N LEU A 27 23.82 -13.47 16.68
CA LEU A 27 23.43 -14.30 17.84
C LEU A 27 22.15 -15.08 17.55
N VAL A 28 21.12 -14.44 16.98
CA VAL A 28 19.88 -15.12 16.59
C VAL A 28 20.14 -16.13 15.49
N GLY A 29 20.98 -15.80 14.50
CA GLY A 29 21.34 -16.71 13.41
C GLY A 29 22.11 -17.95 13.91
N THR A 30 23.08 -17.78 14.82
CA THR A 30 23.82 -18.90 15.40
C THR A 30 22.94 -19.79 16.29
N LEU A 31 22.03 -19.20 17.07
CA LEU A 31 21.06 -19.96 17.86
C LEU A 31 20.11 -20.76 16.97
N ALA A 32 19.56 -20.14 15.92
CA ALA A 32 18.72 -20.83 14.96
C ALA A 32 19.44 -21.97 14.23
N ALA A 33 20.72 -21.77 13.86
CA ALA A 33 21.55 -22.80 13.25
C ALA A 33 21.81 -23.99 14.21
N LEU A 34 22.07 -23.71 15.48
CA LEU A 34 22.27 -24.76 16.49
C LEU A 34 20.98 -25.56 16.73
N VAL A 35 19.82 -24.88 16.85
CA VAL A 35 18.53 -25.54 16.99
C VAL A 35 18.20 -26.36 15.74
N GLY A 36 18.47 -25.82 14.56
CA GLY A 36 18.30 -26.50 13.29
C GLY A 36 19.17 -27.77 13.21
N LEU A 37 20.44 -27.69 13.54
CA LEU A 37 21.38 -28.82 13.52
C LEU A 37 20.97 -29.91 14.51
N THR A 38 20.53 -29.55 15.72
CA THR A 38 19.98 -30.52 16.68
C THR A 38 18.72 -31.21 16.14
N ALA A 39 17.81 -30.46 15.54
CA ALA A 39 16.59 -31.04 14.93
C ALA A 39 16.94 -32.01 13.79
N PHE A 40 17.92 -31.66 12.94
CA PHE A 40 18.37 -32.52 11.85
C PHE A 40 19.05 -33.81 12.39
N THR A 41 19.90 -33.72 13.41
CA THR A 41 20.53 -34.90 14.02
C THR A 41 19.51 -35.83 14.64
N TRP A 42 18.54 -35.28 15.36
CA TRP A 42 17.45 -36.07 15.95
C TRP A 42 16.61 -36.76 14.89
N SER A 43 16.11 -36.02 13.89
CA SER A 43 15.29 -36.55 12.83
C SER A 43 16.05 -37.58 11.96
N ALA A 44 17.36 -37.36 11.71
CA ALA A 44 18.19 -38.30 10.97
C ALA A 44 18.32 -39.61 11.72
N THR A 45 18.56 -39.57 13.05
CA THR A 45 18.66 -40.78 13.85
C THR A 45 17.35 -41.56 13.87
N CYS A 46 16.22 -40.85 14.08
CA CYS A 46 14.89 -41.47 14.08
C CYS A 46 14.54 -42.08 12.72
N LEU A 47 14.74 -41.34 11.63
CA LEU A 47 14.43 -41.79 10.28
C LEU A 47 15.34 -42.94 9.82
N ALA A 48 16.65 -42.87 10.14
CA ALA A 48 17.57 -43.96 9.80
C ALA A 48 17.28 -45.23 10.61
N GLY A 49 16.89 -45.14 11.89
CA GLY A 49 16.43 -46.27 12.70
C GLY A 49 15.19 -46.91 12.09
N TRP A 50 14.20 -46.11 11.76
CA TRP A 50 12.97 -46.58 11.12
C TRP A 50 13.23 -47.25 9.75
N LEU A 51 14.10 -46.65 8.92
CA LEU A 51 14.45 -47.26 7.63
C LEU A 51 15.15 -48.60 7.77
N ARG A 52 15.90 -48.83 8.88
CA ARG A 52 16.64 -50.07 9.09
C ARG A 52 15.79 -51.19 9.73
N HIS A 53 14.97 -50.80 10.70
CA HIS A 53 14.27 -51.76 11.57
C HIS A 53 12.76 -51.77 11.40
N GLY A 54 12.17 -50.75 10.65
CA GLY A 54 10.73 -50.61 10.48
C GLY A 54 10.02 -49.96 11.68
N GLU A 55 10.76 -49.70 12.77
CA GLU A 55 10.25 -49.17 14.04
C GLU A 55 11.06 -47.96 14.48
N TRP A 56 10.43 -47.04 15.23
CA TRP A 56 11.12 -45.88 15.77
C TRP A 56 12.08 -46.26 16.88
N PRO A 57 13.32 -45.72 16.90
CA PRO A 57 14.30 -46.07 17.93
C PRO A 57 13.80 -45.66 19.32
N VAL A 58 13.79 -46.58 20.26
CA VAL A 58 13.35 -46.37 21.65
C VAL A 58 14.52 -45.69 22.42
N GLY A 59 14.19 -44.62 23.16
CA GLY A 59 15.19 -43.91 24.00
C GLY A 59 15.91 -42.71 23.29
N VAL A 60 15.64 -42.46 22.00
CA VAL A 60 16.13 -41.27 21.28
C VAL A 60 15.22 -40.09 21.57
N SER A 61 15.68 -39.15 22.40
CA SER A 61 14.89 -37.96 22.78
C SER A 61 15.52 -36.64 22.32
N PHE A 62 14.67 -35.69 21.89
CA PHE A 62 15.16 -34.41 21.39
C PHE A 62 16.03 -33.61 22.39
N PRO A 63 15.74 -33.53 23.71
CA PRO A 63 16.54 -32.77 24.64
C PRO A 63 17.98 -33.26 24.78
N ARG A 64 18.25 -34.56 24.49
CA ARG A 64 19.57 -35.19 24.57
C ARG A 64 20.37 -35.13 23.28
N THR A 65 19.75 -34.67 22.20
CA THR A 65 20.38 -34.61 20.88
C THR A 65 21.62 -33.71 20.85
N ALA A 66 21.67 -32.66 21.66
CA ALA A 66 22.83 -31.79 21.74
C ALA A 66 24.06 -32.55 22.25
N GLY A 67 23.90 -33.46 23.25
CA GLY A 67 24.93 -34.35 23.72
C GLY A 67 25.32 -35.39 22.69
N ALA A 68 24.34 -36.03 22.06
CA ALA A 68 24.56 -37.00 20.99
C ALA A 68 25.31 -36.41 19.78
N MET A 69 24.95 -35.19 19.38
CA MET A 69 25.64 -34.47 18.31
C MET A 69 27.13 -34.25 18.64
N ARG A 70 27.43 -33.84 19.88
CA ARG A 70 28.82 -33.69 20.34
C ARG A 70 29.57 -35.03 20.29
N ALA A 71 28.95 -36.11 20.73
CA ALA A 71 29.53 -37.45 20.68
C ALA A 71 29.80 -37.92 19.25
N LEU A 72 28.86 -37.71 18.33
CA LEU A 72 29.00 -38.04 16.90
C LEU A 72 30.05 -37.19 16.19
N LEU A 73 30.35 -35.97 16.65
CA LEU A 73 31.44 -35.15 16.11
C LEU A 73 32.82 -35.67 16.56
N THR A 74 32.93 -36.29 17.77
CA THR A 74 34.19 -36.85 18.28
C THR A 74 34.40 -38.30 17.83
N ALA A 75 33.30 -39.08 17.69
CA ALA A 75 33.31 -40.49 17.25
C ALA A 75 32.20 -40.75 16.23
N PRO A 76 32.39 -40.41 14.95
CA PRO A 76 31.32 -40.46 13.94
C PRO A 76 30.76 -41.86 13.64
N GLY A 77 31.52 -42.89 14.02
CA GLY A 77 31.13 -44.29 13.83
C GLY A 77 30.38 -44.89 15.01
N ASP A 78 30.41 -44.26 16.20
CA ASP A 78 29.82 -44.80 17.42
C ASP A 78 28.43 -44.16 17.69
N VAL A 79 27.40 -44.70 17.04
CA VAL A 79 26.02 -44.28 17.23
C VAL A 79 25.49 -44.72 18.60
N ALA A 80 25.91 -45.89 19.11
CA ALA A 80 25.45 -46.39 20.40
C ALA A 80 26.04 -45.55 21.56
N GLY A 81 27.31 -45.16 21.49
CA GLY A 81 27.89 -44.24 22.45
C GLY A 81 27.29 -42.82 22.42
N ALA A 82 26.77 -42.38 21.29
CA ALA A 82 26.06 -41.12 21.19
C ALA A 82 24.68 -41.15 21.86
N TRP A 83 24.02 -42.31 21.93
CA TRP A 83 22.70 -42.50 22.52
C TRP A 83 22.73 -43.61 23.63
N PRO A 84 23.35 -43.36 24.77
CA PRO A 84 23.58 -44.42 25.80
C PRO A 84 22.32 -44.98 26.44
N GLU A 85 21.20 -44.29 26.31
CA GLU A 85 19.88 -44.75 26.84
C GLU A 85 18.99 -45.37 25.77
N ALA A 86 19.41 -45.37 24.52
CA ALA A 86 18.67 -46.00 23.45
C ALA A 86 19.02 -47.48 23.37
N ALA A 87 18.04 -48.32 23.05
CA ALA A 87 18.29 -49.74 22.86
C ALA A 87 19.19 -49.95 21.62
N PRO A 88 20.39 -50.54 21.77
CA PRO A 88 21.36 -50.63 20.68
C PRO A 88 20.84 -51.35 19.43
N GLU A 89 19.94 -52.30 19.61
CA GLU A 89 19.30 -53.07 18.53
C GLU A 89 18.34 -52.24 17.68
N THR A 90 17.85 -51.09 18.19
CA THR A 90 16.94 -50.16 17.44
C THR A 90 17.68 -49.02 16.73
N LEU A 91 18.96 -48.87 17.04
CA LEU A 91 19.78 -47.78 16.47
C LEU A 91 20.24 -48.08 15.02
N PRO A 92 20.33 -47.08 14.16
CA PRO A 92 20.87 -47.26 12.83
C PRO A 92 22.40 -47.49 12.88
N ASN A 93 22.97 -48.08 11.83
CA ASN A 93 24.42 -48.05 11.63
C ASN A 93 24.86 -46.63 11.24
N ALA A 94 26.14 -46.32 11.52
CA ALA A 94 26.70 -44.99 11.26
C ALA A 94 26.56 -44.56 9.79
N SER A 95 26.79 -45.47 8.85
CA SER A 95 26.69 -45.17 7.41
C SER A 95 25.27 -44.69 7.01
N LEU A 96 24.24 -45.38 7.48
CA LEU A 96 22.87 -45.05 7.18
C LEU A 96 22.45 -43.74 7.87
N LEU A 97 22.89 -43.50 9.11
CA LEU A 97 22.67 -42.23 9.83
C LEU A 97 23.22 -41.05 9.04
N TRP A 98 24.48 -41.15 8.62
CA TRP A 98 25.12 -40.05 7.85
C TRP A 98 24.53 -39.87 6.47
N LEU A 99 24.12 -40.96 5.80
CA LEU A 99 23.42 -40.88 4.50
C LEU A 99 22.08 -40.13 4.63
N VAL A 100 21.30 -40.47 5.64
CA VAL A 100 20.01 -39.81 5.89
C VAL A 100 20.22 -38.35 6.30
N PHE A 101 21.20 -38.07 7.15
CA PHE A 101 21.53 -36.71 7.57
C PHE A 101 21.95 -35.83 6.38
N LEU A 102 22.86 -36.29 5.55
CA LEU A 102 23.30 -35.58 4.36
C LEU A 102 22.16 -35.45 3.32
N GLY A 103 21.31 -36.47 3.18
CA GLY A 103 20.12 -36.41 2.36
C GLY A 103 19.14 -35.33 2.79
N GLN A 104 18.91 -35.20 4.10
CA GLN A 104 18.06 -34.13 4.63
C GLN A 104 18.66 -32.74 4.40
N VAL A 105 19.98 -32.58 4.59
CA VAL A 105 20.67 -31.29 4.32
C VAL A 105 20.59 -30.95 2.84
N ALA A 106 20.82 -31.91 1.95
CA ALA A 106 20.72 -31.72 0.51
C ALA A 106 19.28 -31.34 0.08
N LEU A 107 18.29 -32.02 0.66
CA LEU A 107 16.87 -31.71 0.39
C LEU A 107 16.50 -30.28 0.87
N LEU A 108 16.96 -29.89 2.05
CA LEU A 108 16.75 -28.53 2.55
C LEU A 108 17.38 -27.50 1.61
N PHE A 109 18.64 -27.73 1.22
CA PHE A 109 19.35 -26.84 0.30
C PHE A 109 18.65 -26.75 -1.05
N ALA A 110 18.23 -27.87 -1.62
CA ALA A 110 17.49 -27.93 -2.87
C ALA A 110 16.13 -27.16 -2.76
N THR A 111 15.44 -27.33 -1.64
CA THR A 111 14.17 -26.63 -1.38
C THR A 111 14.38 -25.12 -1.26
N VAL A 112 15.39 -24.68 -0.52
CA VAL A 112 15.73 -23.25 -0.39
C VAL A 112 16.11 -22.68 -1.76
N LEU A 113 16.95 -23.38 -2.52
CA LEU A 113 17.35 -22.97 -3.86
C LEU A 113 16.14 -22.88 -4.80
N TRP A 114 15.27 -23.90 -4.77
CA TRP A 114 14.05 -23.90 -5.58
C TRP A 114 13.13 -22.73 -5.23
N VAL A 115 12.91 -22.46 -3.94
CA VAL A 115 12.12 -21.31 -3.46
C VAL A 115 12.76 -20.00 -3.93
N MET A 116 14.08 -19.83 -3.78
CA MET A 116 14.79 -18.64 -4.24
C MET A 116 14.65 -18.43 -5.75
N VAL A 117 14.85 -19.49 -6.54
CA VAL A 117 14.71 -19.43 -8.02
C VAL A 117 13.26 -19.11 -8.40
N ARG A 118 12.28 -19.72 -7.71
CA ARG A 118 10.86 -19.45 -7.97
C ARG A 118 10.48 -18.02 -7.59
N LEU A 119 10.98 -17.51 -6.47
CA LEU A 119 10.79 -16.11 -6.07
C LEU A 119 11.47 -15.14 -7.06
N ALA A 120 12.68 -15.45 -7.50
CA ALA A 120 13.41 -14.66 -8.47
C ALA A 120 12.67 -14.63 -9.83
N ARG A 121 12.19 -15.79 -10.31
CA ARG A 121 11.38 -15.88 -11.53
C ARG A 121 10.05 -15.14 -11.40
N TRP A 122 9.38 -15.21 -10.23
CA TRP A 122 8.15 -14.50 -9.98
C TRP A 122 8.38 -12.98 -9.94
N ARG A 123 9.50 -12.51 -9.34
CA ARG A 123 9.91 -11.11 -9.37
C ARG A 123 10.23 -10.65 -10.80
N ALA A 124 11.02 -11.43 -11.56
CA ALA A 124 11.35 -11.11 -12.94
C ALA A 124 10.13 -11.03 -13.86
N ARG A 125 9.12 -11.89 -13.66
CA ARG A 125 7.84 -11.83 -14.41
C ARG A 125 6.99 -10.62 -14.03
N ARG A 126 7.11 -10.11 -12.79
CA ARG A 126 6.44 -8.88 -12.35
C ARG A 126 7.13 -7.62 -12.86
N ASP A 127 8.44 -7.69 -13.04
CA ASP A 127 9.28 -6.56 -13.46
C ASP A 127 9.56 -6.55 -14.97
N ALA A 128 9.05 -7.56 -15.72
CA ALA A 128 9.13 -7.58 -17.18
C ALA A 128 8.40 -6.35 -17.75
N PRO A 129 9.06 -5.50 -18.54
CA PRO A 129 8.40 -4.41 -19.25
C PRO A 129 7.27 -5.03 -20.08
N ARG A 130 6.07 -4.41 -20.03
CA ARG A 130 5.04 -4.73 -21.02
C ARG A 130 5.67 -4.58 -22.39
N PRO A 131 5.38 -5.50 -23.35
CA PRO A 131 5.77 -5.29 -24.74
C PRO A 131 5.35 -3.87 -25.10
N ALA A 132 6.29 -3.08 -25.63
CA ALA A 132 5.97 -1.78 -26.18
C ALA A 132 4.83 -2.05 -27.17
N GLU A 133 3.68 -1.40 -26.99
CA GLU A 133 2.66 -1.35 -28.04
C GLU A 133 3.38 -0.88 -29.28
N GLU A 134 3.39 -1.71 -30.32
CA GLU A 134 3.89 -1.31 -31.63
C GLU A 134 3.22 0.03 -31.95
N PRO A 135 3.97 1.06 -32.34
CA PRO A 135 3.38 2.34 -32.69
C PRO A 135 2.37 2.07 -33.79
N VAL A 136 1.09 2.32 -33.47
CA VAL A 136 0.02 2.31 -34.47
C VAL A 136 0.52 3.21 -35.60
N PRO A 137 0.59 2.71 -36.86
CA PRO A 137 1.05 3.52 -37.98
C PRO A 137 0.17 4.77 -38.03
N VAL A 138 0.79 5.93 -37.86
CA VAL A 138 0.12 7.22 -38.04
C VAL A 138 -0.35 7.21 -39.49
N PRO A 139 -1.66 7.35 -39.79
CA PRO A 139 -2.12 7.46 -41.16
C PRO A 139 -1.39 8.63 -41.80
N GLU A 140 -0.73 8.39 -42.95
CA GLU A 140 -0.10 9.41 -43.76
C GLU A 140 -1.15 10.48 -44.10
N PRO A 141 -0.86 11.79 -43.89
CA PRO A 141 -1.84 12.84 -44.14
C PRO A 141 -2.27 12.74 -45.62
N ALA A 142 -3.56 12.53 -45.85
CA ALA A 142 -4.15 12.53 -47.17
C ALA A 142 -3.78 13.84 -47.92
N PRO A 143 -3.49 13.79 -49.24
CA PRO A 143 -3.14 14.97 -50.00
C PRO A 143 -4.26 15.99 -49.92
N VAL A 144 -3.86 17.25 -49.65
CA VAL A 144 -4.75 18.40 -49.57
C VAL A 144 -5.41 18.57 -50.92
N ILE A 145 -6.69 18.20 -51.02
CA ILE A 145 -7.52 18.51 -52.18
C ILE A 145 -7.92 19.98 -52.04
N GLU A 146 -7.48 20.77 -53.02
CA GLU A 146 -7.81 22.19 -53.17
C GLU A 146 -9.33 22.35 -53.21
N THR A 147 -9.84 23.18 -52.32
CA THR A 147 -11.29 23.37 -52.04
C THR A 147 -11.97 24.03 -53.25
N ALA A 148 -12.81 23.32 -53.95
CA ALA A 148 -13.79 23.89 -54.88
C ALA A 148 -14.87 24.66 -54.09
N PRO A 149 -15.45 25.76 -54.65
CA PRO A 149 -16.47 26.57 -53.96
C PRO A 149 -17.73 25.80 -53.65
N PRO A 150 -18.46 26.15 -52.58
CA PRO A 150 -19.61 25.38 -52.10
C PRO A 150 -20.78 25.40 -53.10
N PRO A 151 -21.46 24.24 -53.28
CA PRO A 151 -22.73 24.20 -54.03
C PRO A 151 -23.82 24.91 -53.27
N ARG A 152 -24.69 25.62 -54.02
CA ARG A 152 -25.88 26.30 -53.53
C ARG A 152 -26.85 25.28 -52.88
N GLU A 153 -27.40 25.62 -51.72
CA GLU A 153 -28.46 24.88 -51.05
C GLU A 153 -29.68 24.74 -51.95
N PRO A 154 -30.29 23.56 -52.04
CA PRO A 154 -31.63 23.42 -52.64
C PRO A 154 -32.71 23.82 -51.63
N GLU A 155 -33.55 24.78 -51.99
CA GLU A 155 -34.80 25.10 -51.31
C GLU A 155 -35.72 23.90 -51.27
N PHE A 156 -36.05 23.43 -50.07
CA PHE A 156 -37.15 22.44 -49.90
C PHE A 156 -38.49 23.14 -49.74
N PRO A 157 -39.51 22.74 -50.44
CA PRO A 157 -40.86 23.29 -50.27
C PRO A 157 -41.47 22.82 -48.93
N ALA A 158 -42.18 23.73 -48.25
CA ALA A 158 -42.84 23.52 -46.99
C ALA A 158 -43.88 22.38 -47.08
N ALA A 159 -43.67 21.32 -46.28
CA ALA A 159 -44.62 20.22 -46.12
C ALA A 159 -45.72 20.60 -45.11
N VAL A 160 -46.96 20.48 -45.57
CA VAL A 160 -48.21 20.69 -44.86
C VAL A 160 -48.32 19.73 -43.67
N VAL A 161 -48.54 20.26 -42.47
CA VAL A 161 -48.83 19.51 -41.26
C VAL A 161 -50.29 19.05 -41.27
N ALA A 162 -50.51 17.73 -41.30
CA ALA A 162 -51.81 17.13 -41.06
C ALA A 162 -51.98 16.79 -39.56
N PRO A 163 -53.15 16.98 -38.95
CA PRO A 163 -53.33 16.74 -37.50
C PRO A 163 -53.50 15.25 -37.17
N VAL A 164 -52.80 14.80 -36.15
CA VAL A 164 -52.90 13.45 -35.57
C VAL A 164 -53.99 13.44 -34.50
N PRO A 165 -54.89 12.43 -34.47
CA PRO A 165 -55.95 12.33 -33.48
C PRO A 165 -55.45 11.90 -32.09
N PRO A 166 -56.19 12.24 -31.01
CA PRO A 166 -55.77 11.95 -29.63
C PRO A 166 -55.92 10.47 -29.28
N VAL A 167 -54.86 9.88 -28.78
CA VAL A 167 -54.89 8.52 -28.20
C VAL A 167 -55.25 8.61 -26.72
N ALA A 168 -56.24 7.77 -26.34
CA ALA A 168 -56.83 7.69 -25.02
C ALA A 168 -55.85 7.37 -23.89
N ALA A 169 -56.00 8.05 -22.78
CA ALA A 169 -55.30 7.79 -21.51
C ALA A 169 -55.70 6.43 -20.93
N THR A 170 -54.74 5.53 -20.83
CA THR A 170 -54.90 4.31 -20.03
C THR A 170 -54.33 4.58 -18.63
N THR A 171 -55.21 4.58 -17.69
CA THR A 171 -54.94 4.65 -16.24
C THR A 171 -54.12 3.43 -15.80
N ALA A 172 -52.85 3.62 -15.42
CA ALA A 172 -52.05 2.63 -14.73
C ALA A 172 -52.04 2.97 -13.24
N THR A 173 -52.47 1.99 -12.47
CA THR A 173 -52.50 1.89 -11.01
C THR A 173 -51.12 2.14 -10.38
N PRO A 174 -51.04 2.86 -9.25
CA PRO A 174 -49.78 3.08 -8.55
C PRO A 174 -49.30 1.84 -7.82
N PRO A 175 -47.98 1.54 -7.79
CA PRO A 175 -47.47 0.53 -6.88
C PRO A 175 -47.40 1.07 -5.44
N ALA A 176 -47.77 0.21 -4.53
CA ALA A 176 -47.74 0.38 -3.07
C ALA A 176 -46.32 0.29 -2.48
N PRO A 177 -46.13 0.32 -1.17
CA PRO A 177 -45.82 1.47 -0.37
C PRO A 177 -44.29 1.54 -0.05
N ALA A 178 -43.81 2.75 0.01
CA ALA A 178 -42.50 3.07 0.55
C ALA A 178 -42.42 2.63 2.03
N LEU A 179 -41.42 1.80 2.32
CA LEU A 179 -40.95 1.52 3.69
C LEU A 179 -40.53 2.84 4.34
N ALA A 180 -40.94 3.02 5.58
CA ALA A 180 -40.69 4.19 6.39
C ALA A 180 -39.17 4.47 6.50
N ALA A 181 -38.72 5.52 5.82
CA ALA A 181 -37.43 6.14 6.02
C ALA A 181 -37.43 6.84 7.39
N SER A 182 -36.35 6.64 8.15
CA SER A 182 -36.13 7.26 9.44
C SER A 182 -36.26 8.77 9.38
N ALA A 183 -36.82 9.41 10.38
CA ALA A 183 -37.13 10.86 10.39
C ALA A 183 -35.91 11.77 10.31
N GLU A 184 -34.70 11.28 10.44
CA GLU A 184 -33.43 12.04 10.33
C GLU A 184 -32.90 12.19 8.91
N GLU A 185 -33.15 11.24 8.02
CA GLU A 185 -32.75 11.31 6.61
C GLU A 185 -33.27 12.56 5.86
N PRO A 186 -34.52 13.00 6.06
CA PRO A 186 -35.00 14.20 5.38
C PRO A 186 -34.33 15.51 5.84
N ALA A 187 -33.77 15.58 7.04
CA ALA A 187 -33.08 16.78 7.55
C ALA A 187 -31.71 16.97 6.88
N VAL A 188 -30.90 15.91 6.78
CA VAL A 188 -29.60 15.94 6.11
C VAL A 188 -29.78 16.19 4.61
N ALA A 189 -30.74 15.53 3.97
CA ALA A 189 -31.02 15.74 2.55
C ALA A 189 -31.46 17.18 2.25
N ARG A 190 -32.23 17.84 3.13
CA ARG A 190 -32.53 19.26 3.04
C ARG A 190 -31.30 20.13 3.21
N ALA A 191 -30.47 19.85 4.24
CA ALA A 191 -29.24 20.59 4.48
C ALA A 191 -28.31 20.53 3.25
N ILE A 192 -28.20 19.35 2.60
CA ILE A 192 -27.44 19.17 1.36
C ILE A 192 -28.10 19.99 0.22
N ALA A 193 -29.43 19.93 0.08
CA ALA A 193 -30.15 20.64 -0.97
C ALA A 193 -30.01 22.16 -0.88
N ASP A 194 -29.97 22.69 0.33
CA ASP A 194 -29.94 24.13 0.63
C ASP A 194 -28.53 24.68 0.88
N ALA A 195 -27.50 23.78 0.92
CA ALA A 195 -26.12 24.16 1.13
C ALA A 195 -25.58 25.09 0.01
N PRO A 196 -24.68 26.03 0.36
CA PRO A 196 -24.05 26.91 -0.60
C PRO A 196 -23.21 26.13 -1.65
N ALA A 197 -22.78 26.86 -2.65
CA ALA A 197 -21.87 26.37 -3.69
C ALA A 197 -20.53 25.87 -3.10
N GLY A 198 -19.94 24.86 -3.73
CA GLY A 198 -18.69 24.26 -3.24
C GLY A 198 -18.93 23.32 -2.04
N LEU A 199 -19.58 22.19 -2.29
CA LEU A 199 -20.01 21.25 -1.26
C LEU A 199 -19.31 19.90 -1.38
N VAL A 200 -18.82 19.39 -0.24
CA VAL A 200 -18.40 17.99 -0.08
C VAL A 200 -19.38 17.29 0.86
N VAL A 201 -19.89 16.15 0.43
CA VAL A 201 -20.82 15.31 1.20
C VAL A 201 -20.14 13.98 1.48
N LEU A 202 -20.00 13.61 2.76
CA LEU A 202 -19.61 12.26 3.14
C LEU A 202 -20.86 11.37 3.13
N ASP A 203 -20.81 10.28 2.38
CA ASP A 203 -21.96 9.41 2.11
C ASP A 203 -21.51 7.95 2.33
N ALA A 204 -21.98 7.31 3.40
CA ALA A 204 -21.49 5.99 3.77
C ALA A 204 -21.91 4.89 2.77
N ASP A 205 -23.12 4.96 2.27
CA ASP A 205 -23.77 3.91 1.45
C ASP A 205 -24.19 4.36 0.03
N GLY A 206 -24.00 5.64 -0.31
CA GLY A 206 -24.45 6.22 -1.58
C GLY A 206 -25.92 6.68 -1.57
N GLY A 207 -26.60 6.59 -0.44
CA GLY A 207 -28.01 7.02 -0.30
C GLY A 207 -28.20 8.51 -0.50
N LEU A 208 -27.30 9.34 0.05
CA LEU A 208 -27.36 10.79 -0.12
C LEU A 208 -27.10 11.22 -1.56
N TRP A 209 -26.13 10.59 -2.24
CA TRP A 209 -25.90 10.84 -3.66
C TRP A 209 -27.11 10.48 -4.52
N SER A 210 -27.73 9.32 -4.27
CA SER A 210 -28.90 8.86 -5.05
C SER A 210 -30.10 9.77 -4.87
N THR A 211 -30.31 10.32 -3.67
CA THR A 211 -31.48 11.16 -3.33
C THR A 211 -31.28 12.63 -3.69
N THR A 212 -30.09 13.18 -3.46
CA THR A 212 -29.84 14.63 -3.58
C THR A 212 -29.02 15.03 -4.82
N GLY A 213 -28.26 14.09 -5.42
CA GLY A 213 -27.33 14.39 -6.51
C GLY A 213 -28.00 14.99 -7.75
N ARG A 214 -29.24 14.56 -8.09
CA ARG A 214 -29.99 15.16 -9.22
C ARG A 214 -30.34 16.62 -8.95
N ARG A 215 -30.76 16.94 -7.72
CA ARG A 215 -31.13 18.31 -7.32
C ARG A 215 -29.89 19.21 -7.30
N ARG A 216 -28.75 18.70 -6.84
CA ARG A 216 -27.50 19.46 -6.81
C ARG A 216 -26.94 19.82 -8.19
N ARG A 217 -27.28 19.09 -9.23
CA ARG A 217 -26.91 19.44 -10.62
C ARG A 217 -27.47 20.77 -11.10
N ALA A 218 -28.51 21.29 -10.45
CA ALA A 218 -29.04 22.61 -10.74
C ALA A 218 -28.11 23.76 -10.29
N PHE A 219 -27.21 23.51 -9.36
CA PHE A 219 -26.25 24.48 -8.83
C PHE A 219 -24.88 24.44 -9.53
N GLY A 220 -24.47 23.26 -9.98
CA GLY A 220 -23.15 23.05 -10.61
C GLY A 220 -22.88 21.57 -10.90
N PRO A 221 -21.66 21.25 -11.35
CA PRO A 221 -21.27 19.88 -11.64
C PRO A 221 -21.30 19.01 -10.37
N VAL A 222 -21.77 17.77 -10.53
CA VAL A 222 -21.83 16.80 -9.43
C VAL A 222 -20.87 15.66 -9.72
N HIS A 223 -19.94 15.46 -8.82
CA HIS A 223 -18.91 14.45 -8.88
C HIS A 223 -19.07 13.40 -7.79
N VAL A 224 -18.62 12.18 -8.06
CA VAL A 224 -18.64 11.07 -7.11
C VAL A 224 -17.24 10.49 -6.99
N TYR A 225 -16.68 10.48 -5.78
CA TYR A 225 -15.48 9.75 -5.43
C TYR A 225 -15.89 8.50 -4.65
N ASP A 226 -15.82 7.35 -5.30
CA ASP A 226 -16.29 6.07 -4.78
C ASP A 226 -15.20 5.01 -5.00
N PRO A 227 -14.20 4.97 -4.11
CA PRO A 227 -13.10 4.01 -4.22
C PRO A 227 -13.52 2.56 -3.95
N GLY A 228 -14.65 2.36 -3.27
CA GLY A 228 -15.20 1.04 -2.95
C GLY A 228 -16.17 0.48 -3.98
N HIS A 229 -16.53 1.29 -5.01
CA HIS A 229 -17.56 0.91 -5.99
C HIS A 229 -18.91 0.57 -5.35
N VAL A 230 -19.30 1.35 -4.35
CA VAL A 230 -20.56 1.18 -3.60
C VAL A 230 -21.76 1.63 -4.43
N THR A 231 -21.56 2.67 -5.26
CA THR A 231 -22.63 3.25 -6.08
C THR A 231 -22.62 2.74 -7.52
N ASP A 232 -23.72 2.95 -8.23
CA ASP A 232 -23.90 2.71 -9.66
C ASP A 232 -23.44 3.91 -10.53
N ALA A 233 -22.70 4.86 -9.98
CA ALA A 233 -22.21 6.03 -10.69
C ALA A 233 -21.43 5.63 -11.94
N ALA A 234 -21.89 6.09 -13.12
CA ALA A 234 -21.28 5.76 -14.41
C ALA A 234 -19.85 6.34 -14.54
N VAL A 235 -19.62 7.50 -13.91
CA VAL A 235 -18.31 8.18 -13.88
C VAL A 235 -17.93 8.43 -12.43
N ARG A 236 -16.78 7.89 -12.03
CA ARG A 236 -16.19 8.10 -10.71
C ARG A 236 -14.96 8.97 -10.85
N LEU A 237 -14.86 9.98 -10.02
CA LEU A 237 -13.72 10.87 -9.95
C LEU A 237 -12.53 10.13 -9.36
N ARG A 238 -11.33 10.39 -9.88
CA ARG A 238 -10.08 9.80 -9.44
C ARG A 238 -9.19 10.87 -8.83
N TRP A 239 -8.38 10.46 -7.86
CA TRP A 239 -7.50 11.39 -7.16
C TRP A 239 -6.20 10.72 -6.74
N ALA A 240 -5.06 11.38 -6.98
CA ALA A 240 -3.75 10.88 -6.58
C ALA A 240 -3.35 11.45 -5.22
N PRO A 241 -3.21 10.63 -4.18
CA PRO A 241 -2.88 11.11 -2.84
C PRO A 241 -1.56 11.85 -2.72
N GLN A 242 -0.57 11.59 -3.58
CA GLN A 242 0.72 12.28 -3.60
C GLN A 242 0.67 13.65 -4.28
N ARG A 243 -0.41 14.01 -4.96
CA ARG A 243 -0.53 15.31 -5.63
C ARG A 243 -0.49 16.45 -4.61
N GLY A 244 0.33 17.47 -4.89
CA GLY A 244 0.58 18.60 -3.98
C GLY A 244 1.60 18.30 -2.88
N CYS A 245 2.07 17.05 -2.76
CA CYS A 245 3.10 16.68 -1.78
C CYS A 245 4.53 17.08 -2.20
N GLU A 246 4.68 17.86 -3.29
CA GLU A 246 5.92 18.59 -3.60
C GLU A 246 6.25 19.62 -2.51
N ASP A 247 5.23 20.09 -1.78
CA ASP A 247 5.39 20.79 -0.52
C ASP A 247 5.39 19.78 0.65
N MET A 248 6.41 19.89 1.52
CA MET A 248 6.55 18.99 2.67
C MET A 248 5.43 19.20 3.71
N THR A 249 4.87 20.40 3.82
CA THR A 249 3.75 20.69 4.72
C THR A 249 2.51 19.94 4.28
N ALA A 250 2.19 19.99 2.99
CA ALA A 250 1.12 19.20 2.39
C ALA A 250 1.36 17.69 2.53
N ALA A 251 2.62 17.23 2.31
CA ALA A 251 2.98 15.82 2.49
C ALA A 251 2.77 15.34 3.93
N ARG A 252 3.10 16.16 4.93
CA ARG A 252 2.89 15.86 6.36
C ARG A 252 1.40 15.72 6.67
N ARG A 253 0.59 16.68 6.29
CA ARG A 253 -0.85 16.65 6.51
C ARG A 253 -1.50 15.45 5.81
N ARG A 254 -1.10 15.18 4.59
CA ARG A 254 -1.57 14.05 3.81
C ARG A 254 -1.24 12.71 4.46
N ALA A 255 -0.01 12.57 4.97
CA ALA A 255 0.40 11.37 5.70
C ALA A 255 -0.41 11.19 6.98
N ALA A 256 -0.61 12.26 7.74
CA ALA A 256 -1.44 12.22 8.96
C ALA A 256 -2.88 11.81 8.66
N ALA A 257 -3.51 12.38 7.63
CA ALA A 257 -4.88 12.06 7.21
C ALA A 257 -5.02 10.60 6.71
N LEU A 258 -4.06 10.12 5.91
CA LEU A 258 -4.04 8.72 5.43
C LEU A 258 -3.93 7.72 6.59
N LEU A 259 -3.16 8.06 7.63
CA LEU A 259 -2.91 7.18 8.76
C LEU A 259 -3.96 7.30 9.88
N ALA A 260 -4.74 8.38 9.92
CA ALA A 260 -5.68 8.66 11.01
C ALA A 260 -6.60 7.48 11.38
N PRO A 261 -7.24 6.76 10.43
CA PRO A 261 -8.12 5.63 10.74
C PRO A 261 -7.38 4.39 11.27
N PHE A 262 -6.05 4.35 11.13
CA PHE A 262 -5.20 3.20 11.46
C PHE A 262 -4.26 3.46 12.62
N ARG A 263 -4.26 4.70 13.14
CA ARG A 263 -3.42 5.12 14.26
C ARG A 263 -3.86 4.36 15.52
N PRO A 264 -2.94 3.67 16.23
CA PRO A 264 -3.24 3.07 17.51
C PRO A 264 -3.69 4.12 18.52
N ALA A 265 -4.72 3.81 19.32
CA ALA A 265 -5.24 4.71 20.33
C ALA A 265 -4.37 4.73 21.61
N GLU A 266 -3.65 3.64 21.87
CA GLU A 266 -2.87 3.46 23.08
C GLU A 266 -1.59 4.32 23.06
N PRO A 267 -1.30 5.06 24.13
CA PRO A 267 -0.15 5.97 24.21
C PRO A 267 1.21 5.29 24.01
N VAL A 268 1.31 3.99 24.33
CA VAL A 268 2.54 3.20 24.18
C VAL A 268 3.01 3.11 22.72
N PHE A 269 2.08 3.16 21.76
CA PHE A 269 2.39 3.10 20.33
C PHE A 269 2.55 4.46 19.65
N ARG A 270 2.55 5.55 20.44
CA ARG A 270 2.66 6.91 19.89
C ARG A 270 3.91 7.10 19.05
N LEU A 271 5.05 6.63 19.51
CA LEU A 271 6.33 6.75 18.80
C LEU A 271 6.36 5.94 17.49
N ASP A 272 5.65 4.81 17.44
CA ASP A 272 5.53 3.99 16.22
C ASP A 272 4.63 4.71 15.20
N ALA A 273 3.55 5.34 15.66
CA ALA A 273 2.67 6.15 14.82
C ALA A 273 3.38 7.41 14.28
N GLU A 274 4.20 8.09 15.08
CA GLU A 274 5.03 9.22 14.66
C GLU A 274 6.09 8.79 13.63
N ALA A 275 6.70 7.63 13.81
CA ALA A 275 7.62 7.05 12.83
C ALA A 275 6.92 6.69 11.53
N ALA A 276 5.69 6.13 11.59
CA ALA A 276 4.88 5.84 10.41
C ALA A 276 4.53 7.12 9.64
N GLU A 277 4.15 8.19 10.33
CA GLU A 277 3.86 9.49 9.72
C GLU A 277 5.11 10.07 9.04
N THR A 278 6.27 9.97 9.70
CA THR A 278 7.55 10.42 9.16
C THR A 278 7.93 9.66 7.88
N LEU A 279 7.85 8.35 7.89
CA LEU A 279 8.14 7.53 6.71
C LEU A 279 7.16 7.85 5.56
N LEU A 280 5.87 7.89 5.85
CA LEU A 280 4.86 8.09 4.81
C LEU A 280 4.95 9.48 4.19
N ARG A 281 5.17 10.55 4.98
CA ARG A 281 5.35 11.90 4.41
C ARG A 281 6.57 11.99 3.50
N CYS A 282 7.69 11.36 3.88
CA CYS A 282 8.89 11.33 3.05
C CYS A 282 8.65 10.54 1.74
N TYR A 283 7.91 9.44 1.79
CA TYR A 283 7.54 8.67 0.60
C TYR A 283 6.60 9.46 -0.32
N LEU A 284 5.59 10.14 0.23
CA LEU A 284 4.69 11.00 -0.53
C LEU A 284 5.43 12.14 -1.22
N HIS A 285 6.32 12.82 -0.47
CA HIS A 285 7.15 13.90 -0.99
C HIS A 285 8.06 13.41 -2.12
N ALA A 286 8.76 12.30 -1.92
CA ALA A 286 9.59 11.68 -2.96
C ALA A 286 8.77 11.29 -4.21
N ALA A 287 7.56 10.73 -4.01
CA ALA A 287 6.70 10.33 -5.12
C ALA A 287 6.19 11.53 -5.93
N ALA A 288 5.81 12.61 -5.25
CA ALA A 288 5.40 13.85 -5.89
C ALA A 288 6.53 14.49 -6.70
N LEU A 289 7.72 14.60 -6.11
CA LEU A 289 8.90 15.16 -6.78
C LEU A 289 9.33 14.38 -8.01
N ALA A 290 9.26 13.05 -7.95
CA ALA A 290 9.61 12.17 -9.06
C ALA A 290 8.48 11.95 -10.07
N GLY A 291 7.27 12.46 -9.81
CA GLY A 291 6.10 12.25 -10.68
C GLY A 291 5.66 10.78 -10.78
N VAL A 292 5.98 9.95 -9.79
CA VAL A 292 5.63 8.53 -9.81
C VAL A 292 4.24 8.28 -9.18
N PRO A 293 3.53 7.21 -9.59
CA PRO A 293 2.19 6.94 -9.10
C PRO A 293 2.17 6.51 -7.63
N PHE A 294 1.01 6.69 -6.97
CA PHE A 294 0.83 6.34 -5.56
C PHE A 294 1.12 4.87 -5.23
N THR A 295 0.96 3.98 -6.19
CA THR A 295 1.36 2.57 -6.07
C THR A 295 2.85 2.38 -5.80
N GLN A 296 3.70 3.34 -6.18
CA GLN A 296 5.12 3.30 -5.87
C GLN A 296 5.37 3.54 -4.38
N VAL A 297 4.60 4.41 -3.74
CA VAL A 297 4.63 4.63 -2.28
C VAL A 297 4.35 3.32 -1.54
N GLN A 298 3.33 2.56 -1.98
CA GLN A 298 3.04 1.24 -1.43
C GLN A 298 4.22 0.27 -1.60
N ARG A 299 4.86 0.27 -2.78
CA ARG A 299 6.04 -0.59 -3.04
C ARG A 299 7.20 -0.27 -2.11
N TRP A 300 7.47 1.01 -1.86
CA TRP A 300 8.51 1.44 -0.91
C TRP A 300 8.18 1.02 0.53
N ALA A 301 6.93 1.20 0.96
CA ALA A 301 6.46 0.77 2.28
C ALA A 301 6.58 -0.75 2.50
N HIS A 302 6.48 -1.56 1.43
CA HIS A 302 6.69 -3.01 1.49
C HIS A 302 8.16 -3.43 1.32
N GLY A 303 9.10 -2.52 1.49
CA GLY A 303 10.54 -2.81 1.42
C GLY A 303 11.08 -3.08 0.02
N ARG A 304 10.35 -2.68 -1.04
CA ARG A 304 10.83 -2.78 -2.43
C ARG A 304 11.48 -1.48 -2.84
N SER A 305 12.68 -1.55 -3.45
CA SER A 305 13.43 -0.35 -3.87
C SER A 305 13.64 0.67 -2.75
N THR A 306 13.99 0.23 -1.56
CA THR A 306 14.06 1.04 -0.32
C THR A 306 15.03 2.22 -0.40
N GLY A 307 16.04 2.16 -1.25
CA GLY A 307 17.00 3.26 -1.47
C GLY A 307 16.51 4.34 -2.43
N GLU A 308 15.48 4.07 -3.21
CA GLU A 308 14.98 4.99 -4.24
C GLU A 308 14.42 6.30 -3.67
N PRO A 309 13.51 6.29 -2.67
CA PRO A 309 12.97 7.54 -2.12
C PRO A 309 14.06 8.39 -1.45
N ALA A 310 15.02 7.78 -0.73
CA ALA A 310 16.13 8.52 -0.15
C ALA A 310 17.03 9.14 -1.23
N LYS A 311 17.27 8.44 -2.34
CA LYS A 311 18.00 8.97 -3.49
C LYS A 311 17.28 10.17 -4.10
N ILE A 312 15.97 10.07 -4.35
CA ILE A 312 15.16 11.18 -4.89
C ILE A 312 15.26 12.39 -3.96
N LEU A 313 15.02 12.21 -2.64
CA LEU A 313 15.07 13.28 -1.66
C LEU A 313 16.47 13.92 -1.51
N ARG A 314 17.54 13.19 -1.82
CA ARG A 314 18.91 13.70 -1.79
C ARG A 314 19.29 14.49 -3.04
N THR A 315 18.77 14.10 -4.20
CA THR A 315 19.22 14.62 -5.50
C THR A 315 18.28 15.62 -6.14
N HIS A 316 16.99 15.62 -5.76
CA HIS A 316 16.02 16.50 -6.40
C HIS A 316 16.13 17.94 -5.86
N SER A 317 16.21 18.92 -6.73
CA SER A 317 16.43 20.34 -6.37
C SER A 317 15.32 20.97 -5.51
N ARG A 318 14.08 20.45 -5.60
CA ARG A 318 12.93 20.91 -4.80
C ARG A 318 12.67 20.05 -3.56
N ALA A 319 13.57 19.12 -3.24
CA ALA A 319 13.39 18.32 -2.03
C ALA A 319 13.56 19.18 -0.78
N ALA A 320 12.72 18.97 0.20
CA ALA A 320 12.81 19.67 1.48
C ALA A 320 14.14 19.35 2.18
N GLY A 321 14.80 20.39 2.70
CA GLY A 321 16.07 20.22 3.40
C GLY A 321 15.95 19.25 4.57
N GLY A 322 16.84 18.26 4.62
CA GLY A 322 16.87 17.25 5.67
C GLY A 322 15.95 16.06 5.48
N ALA A 323 15.01 16.06 4.50
CA ALA A 323 14.04 14.99 4.30
C ALA A 323 14.69 13.61 4.04
N SER A 324 15.80 13.55 3.29
CA SER A 324 16.53 12.29 3.08
C SER A 324 17.15 11.77 4.37
N MET A 325 17.72 12.65 5.20
CA MET A 325 18.31 12.27 6.49
C MET A 325 17.25 11.79 7.47
N GLU A 326 16.09 12.45 7.49
CA GLU A 326 14.97 12.09 8.33
C GLU A 326 14.41 10.71 7.97
N LEU A 327 14.25 10.43 6.66
CA LEU A 327 13.86 9.13 6.16
C LEU A 327 14.87 8.05 6.55
N GLU A 328 16.16 8.26 6.27
CA GLU A 328 17.22 7.30 6.56
C GLU A 328 17.36 7.08 8.07
N SER A 329 17.32 8.12 8.88
CA SER A 329 17.36 8.04 10.34
C SER A 329 16.20 7.20 10.89
N THR A 330 14.98 7.39 10.37
CA THR A 330 13.80 6.62 10.80
C THR A 330 13.91 5.15 10.39
N LEU A 331 14.41 4.87 9.19
CA LEU A 331 14.60 3.50 8.69
C LEU A 331 15.72 2.75 9.41
N THR A 332 16.76 3.45 9.89
CA THR A 332 17.93 2.86 10.58
C THR A 332 17.85 2.92 12.10
N SER A 333 16.83 3.58 12.65
CA SER A 333 16.56 3.62 14.08
C SER A 333 16.26 2.23 14.64
N HIS A 334 15.65 2.14 15.80
CA HIS A 334 15.32 0.87 16.44
C HIS A 334 14.49 -0.04 15.51
N PRO A 335 14.97 -1.27 15.18
CA PRO A 335 14.30 -2.16 14.20
C PRO A 335 12.83 -2.41 14.50
N GLY A 336 12.47 -2.67 15.77
CA GLY A 336 11.08 -2.89 16.17
C GLY A 336 10.17 -1.70 15.87
N ARG A 337 10.64 -0.46 16.08
CA ARG A 337 9.87 0.75 15.76
C ARG A 337 9.69 0.93 14.26
N ARG A 338 10.74 0.70 13.48
CA ARG A 338 10.65 0.72 12.01
C ARG A 338 9.62 -0.29 11.51
N ASP A 339 9.66 -1.52 12.00
CA ASP A 339 8.78 -2.60 11.56
C ASP A 339 7.33 -2.32 11.97
N ALA A 340 7.08 -1.81 13.19
CA ALA A 340 5.78 -1.36 13.64
C ALA A 340 5.24 -0.20 12.79
N ALA A 341 6.08 0.79 12.45
CA ALA A 341 5.71 1.90 11.58
C ALA A 341 5.33 1.43 10.17
N LEU A 342 6.12 0.55 9.57
CA LEU A 342 5.82 -0.03 8.24
C LEU A 342 4.55 -0.87 8.26
N LEU A 343 4.25 -1.57 9.38
CA LEU A 343 2.99 -2.29 9.54
C LEU A 343 1.77 -1.35 9.56
N ILE A 344 1.86 -0.22 10.25
CA ILE A 344 0.80 0.80 10.27
C ILE A 344 0.57 1.35 8.85
N ILE A 345 1.64 1.71 8.13
CA ILE A 345 1.56 2.17 6.74
C ILE A 345 0.97 1.07 5.83
N GLY A 346 1.43 -0.17 6.00
CA GLY A 346 0.92 -1.32 5.24
C GLY A 346 -0.59 -1.51 5.38
N ARG A 347 -1.13 -1.34 6.59
CA ARG A 347 -2.58 -1.38 6.84
C ARG A 347 -3.32 -0.22 6.15
N ALA A 348 -2.76 0.97 6.21
CA ALA A 348 -3.35 2.16 5.57
C ALA A 348 -3.36 2.06 4.04
N LEU A 349 -2.40 1.36 3.45
CA LEU A 349 -2.25 1.18 2.01
C LEU A 349 -2.74 -0.18 1.50
N ALA A 350 -3.31 -1.03 2.37
CA ALA A 350 -3.76 -2.38 2.00
C ALA A 350 -4.81 -2.37 0.88
N GLY A 351 -5.70 -1.39 0.87
CA GLY A 351 -6.70 -1.24 -0.20
C GLY A 351 -6.11 -1.16 -1.61
N LEU A 352 -4.86 -0.70 -1.77
CA LEU A 352 -4.18 -0.64 -3.06
C LEU A 352 -3.84 -2.02 -3.67
N GLU A 353 -4.06 -3.10 -2.95
CA GLU A 353 -3.98 -4.46 -3.52
C GLU A 353 -5.14 -4.73 -4.48
N GLN A 354 -6.26 -4.06 -4.29
CA GLN A 354 -7.45 -4.15 -5.12
C GLN A 354 -7.31 -3.25 -6.37
N LEU A 355 -7.64 -3.80 -7.53
CA LEU A 355 -7.43 -3.12 -8.82
C LEU A 355 -8.24 -1.81 -8.92
N HIS A 356 -9.50 -1.83 -8.50
CA HIS A 356 -10.38 -0.66 -8.58
C HIS A 356 -9.88 0.50 -7.69
N ILE A 357 -9.37 0.22 -6.48
CA ILE A 357 -8.80 1.25 -5.60
C ILE A 357 -7.51 1.84 -6.20
N ARG A 358 -6.67 1.01 -6.84
CA ARG A 358 -5.50 1.52 -7.57
C ARG A 358 -5.89 2.44 -8.74
N GLN A 359 -6.95 2.09 -9.46
CA GLN A 359 -7.45 2.91 -10.57
C GLN A 359 -7.96 4.27 -10.10
N VAL A 360 -8.65 4.32 -8.96
CA VAL A 360 -9.12 5.57 -8.34
C VAL A 360 -7.95 6.47 -7.92
N CYS A 361 -6.79 5.90 -7.58
CA CYS A 361 -5.58 6.67 -7.27
C CYS A 361 -4.78 7.12 -8.51
N THR A 362 -5.30 6.93 -9.73
CA THR A 362 -4.65 7.31 -10.98
C THR A 362 -5.56 8.26 -11.78
N PRO A 363 -5.57 9.58 -11.46
CA PRO A 363 -6.44 10.55 -12.10
C PRO A 363 -6.02 10.87 -13.53
N GLY A 364 -7.00 11.23 -14.37
CA GLY A 364 -6.78 11.92 -15.63
C GLY A 364 -6.74 13.44 -15.45
N ARG A 365 -6.52 14.19 -16.54
CA ARG A 365 -6.54 15.67 -16.51
C ARG A 365 -7.89 16.22 -16.08
N GLY A 366 -8.99 15.63 -16.54
CA GLY A 366 -10.35 16.06 -16.21
C GLY A 366 -10.65 15.93 -14.72
N ASP A 367 -10.21 14.83 -14.08
CA ASP A 367 -10.39 14.62 -12.64
C ASP A 367 -9.68 15.71 -11.81
N ALA A 368 -8.47 16.06 -12.24
CA ALA A 368 -7.67 17.08 -11.57
C ALA A 368 -8.32 18.46 -11.64
N LEU A 369 -8.81 18.86 -12.82
CA LEU A 369 -9.49 20.13 -13.03
C LEU A 369 -10.83 20.21 -12.26
N ALA A 370 -11.60 19.12 -12.23
CA ALA A 370 -12.84 19.05 -11.48
C ALA A 370 -12.64 19.27 -9.97
N LEU A 371 -11.55 18.73 -9.41
CA LEU A 371 -11.22 18.92 -8.01
C LEU A 371 -10.69 20.33 -7.72
N ASP A 372 -9.87 20.89 -8.61
CA ASP A 372 -9.30 22.23 -8.42
C ASP A 372 -10.37 23.34 -8.51
N ASN A 373 -11.38 23.13 -9.36
CA ASN A 373 -12.43 24.12 -9.63
C ASN A 373 -13.72 23.88 -8.84
N LEU A 374 -13.75 22.93 -7.90
CA LEU A 374 -14.97 22.49 -7.23
C LEU A 374 -15.76 23.67 -6.64
N THR A 375 -15.11 24.61 -5.95
CA THR A 375 -15.73 25.79 -5.38
C THR A 375 -16.09 26.81 -6.46
N GLY A 376 -15.18 27.04 -7.41
CA GLY A 376 -15.37 28.03 -8.50
C GLY A 376 -16.53 27.68 -9.43
N GLU A 377 -16.78 26.41 -9.68
CA GLU A 377 -17.87 25.91 -10.51
C GLU A 377 -19.16 25.62 -9.71
N SER A 378 -19.22 25.99 -8.45
CA SER A 378 -20.33 25.65 -7.56
C SER A 378 -20.60 24.14 -7.47
N GLY A 379 -19.55 23.35 -7.63
CA GLY A 379 -19.62 21.90 -7.71
C GLY A 379 -20.01 21.23 -6.39
N THR A 380 -20.48 20.00 -6.51
CA THR A 380 -20.75 19.13 -5.36
C THR A 380 -19.98 17.82 -5.54
N LEU A 381 -19.23 17.42 -4.52
CA LEU A 381 -18.54 16.14 -4.50
C LEU A 381 -19.12 15.22 -3.42
N TYR A 382 -19.59 14.05 -3.81
CA TYR A 382 -19.96 12.98 -2.91
C TYR A 382 -18.76 12.05 -2.72
N ILE A 383 -18.32 11.87 -1.47
CA ILE A 383 -17.26 10.93 -1.08
C ILE A 383 -17.93 9.72 -0.46
N VAL A 384 -18.01 8.63 -1.23
CA VAL A 384 -18.83 7.47 -0.90
C VAL A 384 -18.02 6.34 -0.26
N GLY A 385 -18.66 5.65 0.66
CA GLY A 385 -18.21 4.42 1.29
C GLY A 385 -17.84 4.59 2.76
N ASP A 386 -17.91 3.47 3.50
CA ASP A 386 -17.55 3.36 4.92
C ASP A 386 -16.42 2.36 5.17
N HIS A 387 -16.01 1.60 4.14
CA HIS A 387 -14.99 0.57 4.27
C HIS A 387 -13.68 1.09 4.86
N LYS A 388 -13.15 0.36 5.83
CA LYS A 388 -11.90 0.71 6.53
C LYS A 388 -10.70 0.84 5.56
N GLU A 389 -10.62 -0.01 4.55
CA GLU A 389 -9.53 -0.02 3.56
C GLU A 389 -9.42 1.26 2.74
N THR A 390 -10.53 1.99 2.56
CA THR A 390 -10.59 3.26 1.83
C THR A 390 -10.68 4.48 2.76
N ALA A 391 -10.81 4.27 4.07
CA ALA A 391 -11.02 5.34 5.04
C ALA A 391 -9.89 6.38 5.02
N GLY A 392 -8.63 5.94 4.93
CA GLY A 392 -7.48 6.84 4.81
C GLY A 392 -7.51 7.69 3.53
N LEU A 393 -7.89 7.10 2.39
CA LEU A 393 -8.00 7.82 1.12
C LEU A 393 -9.10 8.90 1.17
N ARG A 394 -10.25 8.57 1.76
CA ARG A 394 -11.37 9.51 1.93
C ARG A 394 -10.99 10.66 2.85
N ALA A 395 -10.41 10.38 4.01
CA ALA A 395 -9.95 11.39 4.95
C ALA A 395 -8.90 12.32 4.32
N ALA A 396 -7.94 11.76 3.59
CA ALA A 396 -6.89 12.50 2.93
C ALA A 396 -7.40 13.38 1.77
N LEU A 397 -8.46 12.94 1.05
CA LEU A 397 -9.10 13.76 0.02
C LEU A 397 -9.84 14.96 0.64
N VAL A 398 -10.61 14.74 1.72
CA VAL A 398 -11.29 15.83 2.44
C VAL A 398 -10.28 16.87 2.94
N ASP A 399 -9.19 16.41 3.59
CA ASP A 399 -8.13 17.29 4.07
C ASP A 399 -7.50 18.11 2.93
N ALA A 400 -7.21 17.47 1.80
CA ALA A 400 -6.63 18.14 0.64
C ALA A 400 -7.55 19.22 0.05
N LEU A 401 -8.84 18.95 -0.03
CA LEU A 401 -9.82 19.87 -0.59
C LEU A 401 -10.07 21.05 0.33
N THR A 402 -10.21 20.82 1.63
CA THR A 402 -10.42 21.88 2.63
C THR A 402 -9.22 22.81 2.75
N GLU A 403 -8.00 22.29 2.54
CA GLU A 403 -6.79 23.12 2.48
C GLU A 403 -6.74 23.98 1.22
N ALA A 404 -6.98 23.34 0.07
CA ALA A 404 -6.88 24.03 -1.23
C ALA A 404 -8.00 25.06 -1.43
N GLN A 405 -9.16 24.87 -0.82
CA GLN A 405 -10.36 25.67 -1.04
C GLN A 405 -11.05 26.05 0.29
N PRO A 406 -10.60 27.14 0.95
CA PRO A 406 -11.12 27.53 2.28
C PRO A 406 -12.62 27.83 2.35
N GLY A 407 -13.28 28.09 1.21
CA GLY A 407 -14.72 28.29 1.12
C GLY A 407 -15.57 27.03 0.98
N LEU A 408 -14.95 25.85 1.03
CA LEU A 408 -15.62 24.57 0.85
C LEU A 408 -16.45 24.20 2.09
N THR A 409 -17.71 23.82 1.87
CA THR A 409 -18.56 23.29 2.95
C THR A 409 -18.48 21.77 2.96
N VAL A 410 -18.28 21.17 4.14
CA VAL A 410 -18.27 19.71 4.32
C VAL A 410 -19.46 19.30 5.17
N ILE A 411 -20.31 18.42 4.65
CA ILE A 411 -21.43 17.82 5.38
C ILE A 411 -21.10 16.37 5.69
N THR A 412 -21.07 16.05 6.98
CA THR A 412 -20.92 14.69 7.50
C THR A 412 -22.24 14.30 8.15
N PRO A 413 -22.98 13.30 7.66
CA PRO A 413 -24.13 12.76 8.39
C PRO A 413 -23.67 12.21 9.73
N ALA A 414 -24.50 12.39 10.76
CA ALA A 414 -24.23 11.92 12.11
C ALA A 414 -24.35 10.38 12.22
#